data_fce50e056d6a62a4595da3ce4a5557dd
#
_entry.id   fce50e056d6a62a4595da3ce4a5557dd
#
_cell.length_a   1.000
_cell.length_b   1.000
_cell.length_c   1.000
_cell.angle_alpha   90.00
_cell.angle_beta   90.00
_cell.angle_gamma   90.00
#
_symmetry.space_group_name_H-M   'P 1'
#
loop_
_entity.id
_entity.type
_entity.pdbx_description
1 polymer ?
#
loop_
_entity_poly.entity_id
_entity_poly.type
_entity_poly.pdbx_seq_one_letter_code
_entity_poly.pdbx_strand_id
1 'polypeptide(L)'
;PTQQYDVNVVGGSEGINYYISFGHYDTEGIMDDSSLRRETLRSNVEVKVTDWLKAGINVNLSYQKYNTTTFGTEANSVYNKAYAARIYRPDQTINEILTDEEGNFTGYGKRLDYFDDMGYYNPYYLAELQPNDRSTVRINGNTFFNINPIKGLNIRTSQAVDAFDYRNSHKAYPEGPFEGAGVASESFERYYSFTFTNTAEYKFSLSDKHLFTVLAGQE
;
A
#
# COMPACT_ATOMS: atom_id res chain seq x y z
N PRO A 1 -2.78 0.36 -18.12
CA PRO A 1 -1.41 -0.14 -18.31
C PRO A 1 -0.75 -0.42 -16.96
N THR A 2 0.22 -1.35 -16.94
CA THR A 2 1.00 -1.66 -15.75
C THR A 2 2.47 -1.48 -16.05
N GLN A 3 3.20 -0.84 -15.14
CA GLN A 3 4.63 -0.64 -15.18
C GLN A 3 5.25 -1.14 -13.88
N GLN A 4 6.38 -1.85 -14.00
CA GLN A 4 7.14 -2.32 -12.84
C GLN A 4 8.63 -2.21 -13.13
N TYR A 5 9.35 -1.64 -12.17
CA TYR A 5 10.79 -1.48 -12.22
C TYR A 5 11.39 -1.92 -10.89
N ASP A 6 12.35 -2.83 -10.95
CA ASP A 6 13.05 -3.33 -9.78
C ASP A 6 14.57 -3.19 -10.03
N VAL A 7 15.23 -2.55 -9.08
CA VAL A 7 16.69 -2.42 -9.08
C VAL A 7 17.22 -2.95 -7.76
N ASN A 8 18.28 -3.76 -7.82
CA ASN A 8 18.91 -4.25 -6.61
C ASN A 8 20.43 -4.22 -6.71
N VAL A 9 21.05 -4.10 -5.55
CA VAL A 9 22.51 -4.19 -5.37
C VAL A 9 22.77 -5.20 -4.27
N VAL A 10 23.65 -6.14 -4.56
CA VAL A 10 24.12 -7.14 -3.60
C VAL A 10 25.62 -7.11 -3.57
N GLY A 11 26.19 -7.20 -2.39
CA GLY A 11 27.63 -7.22 -2.21
C GLY A 11 28.03 -7.73 -0.83
N GLY A 12 29.32 -7.94 -0.67
CA GLY A 12 29.84 -8.37 0.61
C GLY A 12 31.35 -8.57 0.60
N SER A 13 31.89 -8.77 1.79
CA SER A 13 33.25 -9.12 2.07
C SER A 13 33.28 -10.11 3.24
N GLU A 14 34.45 -10.46 3.76
CA GLU A 14 34.55 -11.35 4.94
C GLU A 14 33.86 -10.82 6.19
N GLY A 15 33.64 -9.50 6.27
CA GLY A 15 33.05 -8.85 7.46
C GLY A 15 31.65 -8.29 7.27
N ILE A 16 31.15 -8.17 6.04
CA ILE A 16 29.86 -7.56 5.76
C ILE A 16 29.18 -8.19 4.57
N ASN A 17 27.89 -8.43 4.66
CA ASN A 17 27.03 -8.78 3.55
C ASN A 17 25.86 -7.80 3.50
N TYR A 18 25.50 -7.34 2.31
CA TYR A 18 24.38 -6.46 2.13
C TYR A 18 23.60 -6.77 0.87
N TYR A 19 22.31 -6.50 0.96
CA TYR A 19 21.36 -6.49 -0.14
C TYR A 19 20.49 -5.24 0.02
N ILE A 20 20.40 -4.43 -1.04
CA ILE A 20 19.53 -3.26 -1.09
C ILE A 20 18.75 -3.35 -2.39
N SER A 21 17.44 -3.16 -2.32
CA SER A 21 16.59 -3.10 -3.52
C SER A 21 15.58 -1.99 -3.43
N PHE A 22 15.29 -1.41 -4.57
CA PHE A 22 14.20 -0.46 -4.78
C PHE A 22 13.26 -1.03 -5.84
N GLY A 23 11.96 -1.01 -5.56
CA GLY A 23 10.93 -1.43 -6.49
C GLY A 23 9.91 -0.29 -6.67
N HIS A 24 9.53 -0.07 -7.92
CA HIS A 24 8.45 0.81 -8.33
C HIS A 24 7.40 0.00 -9.07
N TYR A 25 6.15 0.15 -8.68
CA TYR A 25 4.99 -0.47 -9.32
C TYR A 25 3.91 0.56 -9.52
N ASP A 26 3.41 0.66 -10.74
CA ASP A 26 2.33 1.56 -11.12
C ASP A 26 1.36 0.82 -12.04
N THR A 27 0.07 0.87 -11.72
CA THR A 27 -0.97 0.24 -12.53
C THR A 27 -2.25 1.05 -12.51
N GLU A 28 -2.86 1.17 -13.66
CA GLU A 28 -4.20 1.70 -13.84
C GLU A 28 -5.20 0.56 -13.97
N GLY A 29 -6.33 0.71 -13.32
CA GLY A 29 -7.43 -0.25 -13.39
C GLY A 29 -8.22 -0.17 -14.71
N ILE A 30 -9.22 -1.02 -14.81
CA ILE A 30 -10.14 -1.04 -15.97
C ILE A 30 -11.08 0.17 -15.94
N MET A 31 -11.40 0.64 -14.74
CA MET A 31 -12.23 1.83 -14.54
C MET A 31 -11.33 3.06 -14.40
N ASP A 32 -11.74 4.16 -15.04
CA ASP A 32 -11.10 5.46 -14.83
C ASP A 32 -11.07 5.77 -13.33
N ASP A 33 -10.03 6.47 -12.87
CA ASP A 33 -9.76 6.81 -11.47
C ASP A 33 -9.46 5.62 -10.55
N SER A 34 -9.23 4.44 -11.14
CA SER A 34 -8.72 3.29 -10.41
C SER A 34 -7.23 3.11 -10.69
N SER A 35 -6.40 3.36 -9.72
CA SER A 35 -4.95 3.26 -9.86
C SER A 35 -4.28 2.79 -8.57
N LEU A 36 -3.15 2.12 -8.72
CA LEU A 36 -2.29 1.70 -7.63
C LEU A 36 -0.84 2.04 -7.96
N ARG A 37 -0.22 2.85 -7.14
CA ARG A 37 1.22 3.11 -7.17
C ARG A 37 1.85 2.63 -5.86
N ARG A 38 2.97 1.92 -5.97
CA ARG A 38 3.71 1.41 -4.82
C ARG A 38 5.21 1.56 -5.01
N GLU A 39 5.85 2.16 -4.03
CA GLU A 39 7.29 2.24 -3.90
C GLU A 39 7.73 1.30 -2.77
N THR A 40 8.78 0.54 -2.98
CA THR A 40 9.32 -0.40 -1.99
C THR A 40 10.82 -0.24 -1.88
N LEU A 41 11.32 -0.09 -0.67
CA LEU A 41 12.75 -0.10 -0.36
C LEU A 41 13.03 -1.25 0.61
N ARG A 42 13.96 -2.15 0.25
CA ARG A 42 14.43 -3.22 1.13
C ARG A 42 15.91 -3.08 1.36
N SER A 43 16.32 -3.31 2.59
CA SER A 43 17.72 -3.33 2.99
C SER A 43 17.95 -4.47 3.96
N ASN A 44 18.85 -5.37 3.65
CA ASN A 44 19.33 -6.42 4.53
C ASN A 44 20.83 -6.25 4.64
N VAL A 45 21.31 -6.06 5.85
CA VAL A 45 22.73 -5.89 6.14
C VAL A 45 23.10 -6.80 7.32
N GLU A 46 24.14 -7.60 7.15
CA GLU A 46 24.75 -8.38 8.22
C GLU A 46 26.24 -8.04 8.32
N VAL A 47 26.70 -7.79 9.52
CA VAL A 47 28.09 -7.43 9.83
C VAL A 47 28.66 -8.40 10.86
N LYS A 48 29.83 -8.95 10.57
CA LYS A 48 30.66 -9.64 11.55
C LYS A 48 31.44 -8.59 12.35
N VAL A 49 30.95 -8.24 13.53
CA VAL A 49 31.56 -7.22 14.39
C VAL A 49 32.84 -7.75 15.02
N THR A 50 32.81 -9.01 15.48
CA THR A 50 33.95 -9.76 16.01
C THR A 50 33.80 -11.24 15.62
N ASP A 51 34.74 -12.10 16.01
CA ASP A 51 34.65 -13.55 15.76
C ASP A 51 33.49 -14.21 16.52
N TRP A 52 33.05 -13.60 17.62
CA TRP A 52 31.97 -14.11 18.44
C TRP A 52 30.66 -13.30 18.35
N LEU A 53 30.65 -12.17 17.59
CA LEU A 53 29.48 -11.28 17.48
C LEU A 53 29.19 -10.96 16.01
N LYS A 54 27.98 -11.29 15.58
CA LYS A 54 27.38 -10.78 14.34
C LYS A 54 26.15 -9.92 14.68
N ALA A 55 25.98 -8.84 13.96
CA ALA A 55 24.82 -7.97 14.02
C ALA A 55 24.19 -7.87 12.64
N GLY A 56 22.88 -7.75 12.60
CA GLY A 56 22.18 -7.53 11.34
C GLY A 56 20.95 -6.69 11.49
N ILE A 57 20.56 -6.06 10.38
CA ILE A 57 19.35 -5.30 10.23
C ILE A 57 18.67 -5.67 8.91
N ASN A 58 17.38 -5.94 8.98
CA ASN A 58 16.53 -6.13 7.82
C ASN A 58 15.41 -5.10 7.91
N VAL A 59 15.23 -4.32 6.85
CA VAL A 59 14.18 -3.29 6.78
C VAL A 59 13.47 -3.41 5.45
N ASN A 60 12.15 -3.34 5.48
CA ASN A 60 11.30 -3.19 4.33
C ASN A 60 10.39 -1.99 4.56
N LEU A 61 10.54 -0.97 3.73
CA LEU A 61 9.69 0.22 3.69
C LEU A 61 8.82 0.14 2.46
N SER A 62 7.54 0.41 2.59
CA SER A 62 6.68 0.59 1.43
C SER A 62 5.79 1.81 1.59
N TYR A 63 5.65 2.54 0.51
CA TYR A 63 4.66 3.58 0.33
C TYR A 63 3.71 3.15 -0.78
N GLN A 64 2.42 3.17 -0.48
CA GLN A 64 1.40 2.81 -1.44
C GLN A 64 0.36 3.93 -1.49
N LYS A 65 0.04 4.38 -2.69
CA LYS A 65 -1.09 5.25 -2.97
C LYS A 65 -2.02 4.53 -3.94
N TYR A 66 -3.31 4.53 -3.63
CA TYR A 66 -4.30 3.97 -4.53
C TYR A 66 -5.58 4.80 -4.50
N ASN A 67 -6.14 4.95 -5.66
CA ASN A 67 -7.45 5.52 -5.87
C ASN A 67 -8.38 4.39 -6.25
N THR A 68 -9.54 4.37 -5.65
CA THR A 68 -10.59 3.44 -6.03
C THR A 68 -11.82 4.23 -6.35
N THR A 69 -12.45 3.90 -7.46
CA THR A 69 -13.81 4.37 -7.72
C THR A 69 -14.68 4.03 -6.52
N THR A 70 -15.38 5.00 -5.98
CA THR A 70 -16.31 4.77 -4.88
C THR A 70 -17.44 3.89 -5.42
N PHE A 71 -17.41 2.62 -5.05
CA PHE A 71 -18.59 1.78 -5.19
C PHE A 71 -19.48 2.13 -4.00
N GLY A 72 -20.69 2.62 -4.26
CA GLY A 72 -21.69 2.70 -3.21
C GLY A 72 -21.80 1.33 -2.53
N THR A 73 -22.08 1.31 -1.24
CA THR A 73 -22.21 0.08 -0.45
C THR A 73 -23.32 -0.84 -0.96
N GLU A 74 -24.19 -0.31 -1.82
CA GLU A 74 -25.24 -1.06 -2.50
C GLU A 74 -24.95 -1.14 -3.99
N ALA A 75 -25.07 -2.33 -4.55
CA ALA A 75 -24.82 -2.60 -5.96
C ALA A 75 -25.68 -1.72 -6.91
N ASN A 76 -26.79 -1.21 -6.43
CA ASN A 76 -27.76 -0.40 -7.17
C ASN A 76 -27.70 1.10 -6.80
N SER A 77 -26.65 1.54 -6.10
CA SER A 77 -26.52 2.96 -5.74
C SER A 77 -26.34 3.82 -6.99
N VAL A 78 -27.03 4.94 -7.05
CA VAL A 78 -26.88 5.98 -8.09
C VAL A 78 -25.43 6.51 -8.18
N TYR A 79 -24.66 6.35 -7.12
CA TYR A 79 -23.25 6.72 -7.02
C TYR A 79 -22.29 5.60 -7.43
N ASN A 80 -22.81 4.43 -7.81
CA ASN A 80 -22.01 3.33 -8.28
C ASN A 80 -21.72 3.51 -9.78
N LYS A 81 -20.50 3.92 -10.12
CA LYS A 81 -20.06 4.18 -11.49
C LYS A 81 -20.28 2.96 -12.41
N ALA A 82 -20.01 1.76 -11.92
CA ALA A 82 -20.18 0.54 -12.72
C ALA A 82 -21.66 0.22 -12.95
N TYR A 83 -22.53 0.47 -11.99
CA TYR A 83 -23.95 0.29 -12.15
C TYR A 83 -24.54 1.35 -13.08
N ALA A 84 -24.21 2.62 -12.87
CA ALA A 84 -24.66 3.72 -13.72
C ALA A 84 -24.23 3.51 -15.19
N ALA A 85 -23.02 3.03 -15.43
CA ALA A 85 -22.53 2.72 -16.78
C ALA A 85 -23.33 1.62 -17.50
N ARG A 86 -23.95 0.67 -16.76
CA ARG A 86 -24.78 -0.40 -17.35
C ARG A 86 -26.12 0.08 -17.86
N ILE A 87 -26.63 1.17 -17.30
CA ILE A 87 -27.93 1.75 -17.67
C ILE A 87 -27.78 2.99 -18.57
N TYR A 88 -26.52 3.40 -18.81
CA TYR A 88 -26.23 4.48 -19.74
C TYR A 88 -26.63 4.09 -21.17
N ARG A 89 -27.45 4.91 -21.78
CA ARG A 89 -27.94 4.67 -23.14
C ARG A 89 -26.89 5.11 -24.17
N PRO A 90 -26.65 4.30 -25.21
CA PRO A 90 -25.62 4.62 -26.22
C PRO A 90 -25.91 5.89 -27.04
N ASP A 91 -27.15 6.34 -27.04
CA ASP A 91 -27.61 7.55 -27.75
C ASP A 91 -27.44 8.84 -26.93
N GLN A 92 -27.04 8.72 -25.66
CA GLN A 92 -26.78 9.88 -24.80
C GLN A 92 -25.35 10.33 -24.91
N THR A 93 -25.15 11.63 -25.03
CA THR A 93 -23.81 12.22 -25.05
C THR A 93 -23.23 12.30 -23.64
N ILE A 94 -21.96 11.94 -23.49
CA ILE A 94 -21.22 12.05 -22.21
C ILE A 94 -21.11 13.51 -21.77
N ASN A 95 -20.93 14.41 -22.75
CA ASN A 95 -20.80 15.84 -22.52
C ASN A 95 -22.08 16.57 -22.92
N GLU A 96 -22.38 17.64 -22.23
CA GLU A 96 -23.36 18.61 -22.64
C GLU A 96 -22.84 19.41 -23.85
N ILE A 97 -23.69 19.65 -24.84
CA ILE A 97 -23.34 20.50 -25.97
C ILE A 97 -23.69 21.95 -25.58
N LEU A 98 -22.66 22.79 -25.52
CA LEU A 98 -22.85 24.22 -25.22
C LEU A 98 -23.07 24.99 -26.51
N THR A 99 -24.05 25.90 -26.49
CA THR A 99 -24.36 26.79 -27.60
C THR A 99 -24.47 28.23 -27.12
N ASP A 100 -24.18 29.19 -28.00
CA ASP A 100 -24.46 30.61 -27.78
C ASP A 100 -25.97 30.94 -27.90
N GLU A 101 -26.30 32.23 -27.72
CA GLU A 101 -27.69 32.72 -27.81
C GLU A 101 -28.28 32.52 -29.20
N GLU A 102 -27.45 32.48 -30.21
CA GLU A 102 -27.82 32.23 -31.61
C GLU A 102 -27.91 30.73 -31.96
N GLY A 103 -27.58 29.83 -31.03
CA GLY A 103 -27.62 28.38 -31.18
C GLY A 103 -26.39 27.76 -31.84
N ASN A 104 -25.29 28.52 -32.04
CA ASN A 104 -24.06 27.99 -32.60
C ASN A 104 -23.27 27.22 -31.55
N PHE A 105 -22.60 26.15 -31.93
CA PHE A 105 -21.76 25.35 -31.07
C PHE A 105 -20.59 26.16 -30.49
N THR A 106 -20.46 26.22 -29.19
CA THR A 106 -19.37 26.93 -28.47
C THR A 106 -18.43 25.97 -27.74
N GLY A 107 -18.81 24.71 -27.52
CA GLY A 107 -17.98 23.74 -26.83
C GLY A 107 -18.76 22.62 -26.19
N TYR A 108 -18.07 21.88 -25.34
CA TYR A 108 -18.66 20.83 -24.52
C TYR A 108 -18.55 21.18 -23.04
N GLY A 109 -19.66 21.01 -22.32
CA GLY A 109 -19.73 21.11 -20.87
C GLY A 109 -19.80 19.76 -20.18
N LYS A 110 -19.70 19.77 -18.85
CA LYS A 110 -19.94 18.57 -18.04
C LYS A 110 -21.44 18.34 -17.92
N ARG A 111 -21.91 17.21 -18.36
CA ARG A 111 -23.29 16.81 -18.18
C ARG A 111 -23.46 16.18 -16.81
N LEU A 112 -23.93 16.96 -15.83
CA LEU A 112 -24.10 16.54 -14.44
C LEU A 112 -25.53 16.15 -14.06
N ASP A 113 -26.48 16.41 -14.96
CA ASP A 113 -27.89 16.13 -14.78
C ASP A 113 -28.20 14.62 -14.75
N TYR A 114 -29.41 14.30 -14.31
CA TYR A 114 -29.91 12.95 -14.31
C TYR A 114 -29.96 12.36 -15.73
N PHE A 115 -29.56 11.09 -15.84
CA PHE A 115 -29.85 10.31 -17.00
C PHE A 115 -31.24 9.74 -16.89
N ASP A 116 -32.12 10.22 -17.77
CA ASP A 116 -33.47 9.68 -17.86
C ASP A 116 -34.34 9.84 -16.59
N ASP A 117 -35.58 9.39 -16.69
CA ASP A 117 -36.54 9.34 -15.58
C ASP A 117 -36.14 8.44 -14.40
N MET A 118 -34.98 7.74 -14.52
CA MET A 118 -34.48 6.83 -13.50
C MET A 118 -33.57 7.46 -12.44
N GLY A 119 -33.22 8.73 -12.58
CA GLY A 119 -32.49 9.47 -11.54
C GLY A 119 -31.01 9.11 -11.37
N TYR A 120 -30.35 8.64 -12.42
CA TYR A 120 -28.91 8.32 -12.36
C TYR A 120 -28.06 9.47 -12.89
N TYR A 121 -26.97 9.75 -12.19
CA TYR A 121 -25.98 10.73 -12.62
C TYR A 121 -25.00 10.16 -13.64
N ASN A 122 -24.37 11.06 -14.41
CA ASN A 122 -23.37 10.67 -15.38
C ASN A 122 -22.18 9.95 -14.71
N PRO A 123 -21.96 8.65 -14.97
CA PRO A 123 -20.91 7.89 -14.33
C PRO A 123 -19.50 8.38 -14.67
N TYR A 124 -19.35 9.08 -15.79
CA TYR A 124 -18.08 9.62 -16.24
C TYR A 124 -17.55 10.70 -15.28
N TYR A 125 -18.45 11.54 -14.76
CA TYR A 125 -18.08 12.64 -13.86
C TYR A 125 -18.21 12.31 -12.39
N LEU A 126 -18.90 11.23 -12.02
CA LEU A 126 -19.07 10.86 -10.62
C LEU A 126 -17.76 10.68 -9.86
N ALA A 127 -16.74 10.14 -10.51
CA ALA A 127 -15.44 9.94 -9.87
C ALA A 127 -14.70 11.26 -9.65
N GLU A 128 -14.82 12.23 -10.58
CA GLU A 128 -14.28 13.57 -10.38
C GLU A 128 -14.94 14.30 -9.21
N LEU A 129 -16.27 14.09 -9.05
CA LEU A 129 -17.06 14.71 -7.98
C LEU A 129 -16.81 14.06 -6.61
N GLN A 130 -16.35 12.82 -6.59
CA GLN A 130 -16.08 12.05 -5.38
C GLN A 130 -14.68 11.44 -5.34
N PRO A 131 -13.61 12.24 -5.36
CA PRO A 131 -12.27 11.71 -5.24
C PRO A 131 -12.08 10.99 -3.89
N ASN A 132 -11.49 9.80 -3.95
CA ASN A 132 -11.19 8.96 -2.80
C ASN A 132 -9.73 8.52 -2.83
N ASP A 133 -8.88 9.30 -2.21
CA ASP A 133 -7.44 9.08 -2.13
C ASP A 133 -7.09 8.26 -0.90
N ARG A 134 -6.38 7.17 -1.08
CA ARG A 134 -5.88 6.34 0.01
C ARG A 134 -4.37 6.19 -0.09
N SER A 135 -3.72 6.29 1.05
CA SER A 135 -2.28 6.04 1.12
C SER A 135 -1.92 5.24 2.35
N THR A 136 -0.88 4.42 2.21
CA THR A 136 -0.33 3.63 3.30
C THR A 136 1.19 3.73 3.27
N VAL A 137 1.77 4.09 4.41
CA VAL A 137 3.20 3.90 4.68
C VAL A 137 3.32 2.70 5.60
N ARG A 138 4.15 1.72 5.25
CA ARG A 138 4.42 0.55 6.10
C ARG A 138 5.91 0.34 6.29
N ILE A 139 6.28 0.03 7.51
CA ILE A 139 7.62 -0.31 7.93
C ILE A 139 7.58 -1.69 8.57
N ASN A 140 8.30 -2.65 7.99
CA ASN A 140 8.64 -3.92 8.64
C ASN A 140 10.14 -4.00 8.78
N GLY A 141 10.62 -4.29 9.95
CA GLY A 141 12.04 -4.43 10.15
C GLY A 141 12.38 -5.24 11.37
N ASN A 142 13.59 -5.79 11.37
CA ASN A 142 14.16 -6.36 12.56
C ASN A 142 15.66 -6.08 12.63
N THR A 143 16.15 -5.89 13.83
CA THR A 143 17.56 -5.95 14.17
C THR A 143 17.83 -7.22 14.96
N PHE A 144 19.00 -7.80 14.74
CA PHE A 144 19.38 -8.98 15.50
C PHE A 144 20.88 -8.98 15.84
N PHE A 145 21.19 -9.64 16.95
CA PHE A 145 22.55 -9.94 17.36
C PHE A 145 22.67 -11.44 17.57
N ASN A 146 23.68 -12.05 16.94
CA ASN A 146 24.08 -13.43 17.17
C ASN A 146 25.39 -13.40 17.95
N ILE A 147 25.40 -13.96 19.15
CA ILE A 147 26.50 -13.93 20.10
C ILE A 147 26.95 -15.37 20.34
N ASN A 148 28.18 -15.69 19.96
CA ASN A 148 28.78 -17.01 20.13
C ASN A 148 30.00 -16.91 21.06
N PRO A 149 29.81 -16.69 22.38
CA PRO A 149 30.92 -16.34 23.28
C PRO A 149 31.84 -17.50 23.59
N ILE A 150 31.35 -18.73 23.47
CA ILE A 150 32.08 -19.96 23.65
C ILE A 150 31.63 -21.02 22.63
N LYS A 151 32.45 -22.01 22.38
CA LYS A 151 32.13 -23.11 21.47
C LYS A 151 30.84 -23.83 21.91
N GLY A 152 29.90 -23.97 20.99
CA GLY A 152 28.63 -24.65 21.20
C GLY A 152 27.51 -23.74 21.70
N LEU A 153 27.78 -22.55 22.24
CA LEU A 153 26.73 -21.62 22.71
C LEU A 153 26.44 -20.56 21.64
N ASN A 154 25.18 -20.48 21.25
CA ASN A 154 24.65 -19.42 20.41
C ASN A 154 23.53 -18.69 21.16
N ILE A 155 23.67 -17.41 21.35
CA ILE A 155 22.64 -16.54 21.92
C ILE A 155 22.21 -15.60 20.80
N ARG A 156 20.90 -15.57 20.53
CA ARG A 156 20.32 -14.63 19.59
C ARG A 156 19.30 -13.74 20.26
N THR A 157 19.45 -12.43 20.11
CA THR A 157 18.43 -11.45 20.43
C THR A 157 17.95 -10.78 19.15
N SER A 158 16.65 -10.63 18.99
CA SER A 158 16.03 -10.01 17.84
C SER A 158 14.93 -9.07 18.28
N GLN A 159 14.89 -7.89 17.66
CA GLN A 159 13.88 -6.86 17.90
C GLN A 159 13.22 -6.55 16.59
N ALA A 160 11.95 -6.84 16.48
CA ALA A 160 11.17 -6.59 15.28
C ALA A 160 10.17 -5.45 15.50
N VAL A 161 9.93 -4.70 14.45
CA VAL A 161 8.88 -3.69 14.35
C VAL A 161 8.04 -3.97 13.11
N ASP A 162 6.72 -3.91 13.27
CA ASP A 162 5.75 -3.79 12.20
C ASP A 162 4.86 -2.59 12.50
N ALA A 163 4.88 -1.61 11.60
CA ALA A 163 4.13 -0.39 11.76
C ALA A 163 3.53 0.03 10.42
N PHE A 164 2.31 0.55 10.45
CA PHE A 164 1.74 1.24 9.30
C PHE A 164 0.98 2.49 9.73
N ASP A 165 0.94 3.44 8.81
CA ASP A 165 0.12 4.64 8.85
C ASP A 165 -0.76 4.65 7.60
N TYR A 166 -2.06 4.50 7.78
CA TYR A 166 -3.06 4.53 6.72
C TYR A 166 -3.84 5.83 6.78
N ARG A 167 -3.99 6.47 5.65
CA ARG A 167 -4.79 7.67 5.46
C ARG A 167 -5.80 7.44 4.35
N ASN A 168 -7.04 7.80 4.60
CA ASN A 168 -8.11 7.83 3.61
C ASN A 168 -8.73 9.24 3.59
N SER A 169 -8.71 9.88 2.42
CA SER A 169 -9.31 11.19 2.19
C SER A 169 -10.43 11.04 1.18
N HIS A 170 -11.64 11.26 1.62
CA HIS A 170 -12.84 11.24 0.78
C HIS A 170 -13.41 12.64 0.70
N LYS A 171 -13.78 13.07 -0.51
CA LYS A 171 -14.44 14.35 -0.76
C LYS A 171 -15.64 14.13 -1.66
N ALA A 172 -16.68 14.95 -1.46
CA ALA A 172 -17.76 15.10 -2.40
C ALA A 172 -17.92 16.60 -2.65
N TYR A 173 -17.73 17.02 -3.89
CA TYR A 173 -17.85 18.42 -4.26
C TYR A 173 -19.33 18.81 -4.32
N PRO A 174 -19.69 20.09 -3.99
CA PRO A 174 -21.08 20.57 -3.96
C PRO A 174 -21.61 20.84 -5.38
N GLU A 175 -21.53 19.83 -6.23
CA GLU A 175 -21.97 19.87 -7.63
C GLU A 175 -22.78 18.62 -7.96
N GLY A 176 -23.66 18.69 -8.92
CA GLY A 176 -24.48 17.56 -9.36
C GLY A 176 -25.28 16.96 -8.21
N PRO A 177 -25.10 15.67 -7.87
CA PRO A 177 -25.85 15.00 -6.81
C PRO A 177 -25.59 15.55 -5.40
N PHE A 178 -24.58 16.40 -5.23
CA PHE A 178 -24.14 16.94 -3.94
C PHE A 178 -24.44 18.44 -3.81
N GLU A 179 -25.35 18.97 -4.65
CA GLU A 179 -25.74 20.38 -4.60
C GLU A 179 -26.10 20.83 -3.19
N GLY A 180 -25.50 21.94 -2.77
CA GLY A 180 -25.76 22.63 -1.51
C GLY A 180 -24.94 22.17 -0.31
N ALA A 181 -24.30 21.02 -0.32
CA ALA A 181 -23.48 20.54 0.81
C ALA A 181 -22.32 19.66 0.33
N GLY A 182 -21.16 20.23 0.06
CA GLY A 182 -19.94 19.47 -0.09
C GLY A 182 -19.58 18.72 1.20
N VAL A 183 -18.98 17.54 1.07
CA VAL A 183 -18.50 16.73 2.19
C VAL A 183 -17.00 16.52 2.03
N ALA A 184 -16.24 16.66 3.11
CA ALA A 184 -14.87 16.24 3.19
C ALA A 184 -14.67 15.44 4.48
N SER A 185 -14.09 14.26 4.36
CA SER A 185 -13.73 13.43 5.50
C SER A 185 -12.32 12.89 5.36
N GLU A 186 -11.58 12.84 6.46
CA GLU A 186 -10.30 12.17 6.54
C GLU A 186 -10.32 11.17 7.68
N SER A 187 -9.84 9.97 7.43
CA SER A 187 -9.62 8.96 8.44
C SER A 187 -8.17 8.51 8.45
N PHE A 188 -7.66 8.29 9.65
CA PHE A 188 -6.31 7.84 9.90
C PHE A 188 -6.36 6.58 10.74
N GLU A 189 -5.60 5.59 10.33
CA GLU A 189 -5.37 4.39 11.13
C GLU A 189 -3.88 4.20 11.29
N ARG A 190 -3.44 3.97 12.53
CA ARG A 190 -2.04 3.80 12.86
C ARG A 190 -1.86 2.56 13.71
N TYR A 191 -0.94 1.72 13.29
CA TYR A 191 -0.62 0.47 13.97
C TYR A 191 0.86 0.38 14.26
N TYR A 192 1.18 -0.13 15.44
CA TYR A 192 2.54 -0.45 15.86
C TYR A 192 2.56 -1.79 16.59
N SER A 193 3.47 -2.65 16.21
CA SER A 193 3.78 -3.88 16.92
C SER A 193 5.28 -3.99 17.10
N PHE A 194 5.69 -4.35 18.31
CA PHE A 194 7.09 -4.61 18.64
C PHE A 194 7.19 -6.02 19.19
N THR A 195 8.13 -6.79 18.67
CA THR A 195 8.40 -8.15 19.13
C THR A 195 9.86 -8.25 19.53
N PHE A 196 10.10 -8.78 20.74
CA PHE A 196 11.43 -9.04 21.28
C PHE A 196 11.58 -10.53 21.49
N THR A 197 12.45 -11.16 20.69
CA THR A 197 12.71 -12.59 20.77
C THR A 197 14.13 -12.83 21.21
N ASN A 198 14.31 -13.59 22.28
CA ASN A 198 15.61 -13.99 22.81
C ASN A 198 15.69 -15.51 22.81
N THR A 199 16.78 -16.07 22.28
CA THR A 199 17.03 -17.51 22.28
C THR A 199 18.46 -17.80 22.71
N ALA A 200 18.63 -18.90 23.42
CA ALA A 200 19.94 -19.44 23.76
C ALA A 200 19.96 -20.94 23.40
N GLU A 201 20.84 -21.30 22.52
CA GLU A 201 21.06 -22.68 22.09
C GLU A 201 22.45 -23.12 22.55
N TYR A 202 22.53 -24.27 23.21
CA TYR A 202 23.81 -24.87 23.58
C TYR A 202 23.95 -26.28 23.03
N LYS A 203 24.98 -26.51 22.23
CA LYS A 203 25.35 -27.80 21.65
C LYS A 203 26.56 -28.35 22.34
N PHE A 204 26.46 -29.54 22.90
CA PHE A 204 27.56 -30.24 23.55
C PHE A 204 27.53 -31.73 23.27
N SER A 205 28.72 -32.34 23.29
CA SER A 205 28.85 -33.79 23.17
C SER A 205 29.11 -34.40 24.51
N LEU A 206 28.36 -35.44 24.83
CA LEU A 206 28.64 -36.31 25.96
C LEU A 206 29.23 -37.62 25.40
N SER A 207 30.57 -37.77 25.46
CA SER A 207 31.33 -38.75 24.69
C SER A 207 31.19 -38.59 23.16
N ASP A 208 31.99 -39.27 22.36
CA ASP A 208 31.95 -39.17 20.90
C ASP A 208 30.68 -39.73 20.23
N LYS A 209 29.76 -40.24 21.04
CA LYS A 209 28.54 -40.94 20.54
C LYS A 209 27.24 -40.16 20.70
N HIS A 210 27.22 -39.15 21.56
CA HIS A 210 25.99 -38.43 21.89
C HIS A 210 26.18 -36.92 21.75
N LEU A 211 25.43 -36.33 20.82
CA LEU A 211 25.34 -34.88 20.63
C LEU A 211 23.99 -34.39 21.22
N PHE A 212 24.07 -33.45 22.12
CA PHE A 212 22.89 -32.80 22.70
C PHE A 212 22.76 -31.35 22.23
N THR A 213 21.52 -30.94 21.99
CA THR A 213 21.17 -29.56 21.74
C THR A 213 20.09 -29.15 22.74
N VAL A 214 20.36 -28.14 23.51
CA VAL A 214 19.39 -27.54 24.44
C VAL A 214 19.06 -26.15 23.95
N LEU A 215 17.78 -25.83 23.83
CA LEU A 215 17.27 -24.52 23.39
C LEU A 215 16.35 -23.98 24.46
N ALA A 216 16.58 -22.72 24.85
CA ALA A 216 15.67 -21.91 25.65
C ALA A 216 15.32 -20.63 24.89
N GLY A 217 14.10 -20.17 24.99
CA GLY A 217 13.63 -18.95 24.32
C GLY A 217 12.57 -18.23 25.10
N GLN A 218 12.48 -16.92 24.81
CA GLN A 218 11.48 -16.01 25.36
C GLN A 218 11.07 -15.03 24.24
N GLU A 219 9.79 -14.77 24.13
CA GLU A 219 9.21 -13.74 23.30
C GLU A 219 8.35 -12.79 24.12
#